data_ebdc55df62368a76e61725a3c265aff5
#
_entry.id   ebdc55df62368a76e61725a3c265aff5
#
_cell.length_a   1.000
_cell.length_b   1.000
_cell.length_c   1.000
_cell.angle_alpha   90.00
_cell.angle_beta   90.00
_cell.angle_gamma   90.00
#
_symmetry.space_group_name_H-M   'P 1'
#
loop_
_entity.id
_entity.type
_entity.pdbx_description
1 polymer ?
#
loop_
_entity_poly.entity_id
_entity_poly.type
_entity_poly.pdbx_seq_one_letter_code
_entity_poly.pdbx_strand_id
1 'polypeptide(L)'
;MNILMTSVSRKVALVNAFKQALAEEVGGQVIAIDASPRSAALYFADKAYIVPSGLDQDFLEAVKGICQKDDVQLLIPTRDEELPFFAAIHESFKRIGVTIMVPEPGVVKTCQDKRKFIYFCIKHGFRVPITYEKPEDVVQFPVFIKERMGKGSKWTFRVENASELDDLLARLKDPIIQEYIQAPEYTIDLFADFSGQVLSVVPRERLYIFGGESFIGRTSKKWEIIQEAMQLAQALRLVGHNTIQCFWHEEQVKFIEVNPRYGGAANLSFASGAFTPRMLVRLVLGKKVEPCIGQFKDRYYMLRYTEDLFISEQEMKQIERFHQDRAL
;
A
#
# COMPACT_ATOMS: atom_id res chain seq x y z
N MET A 1 2.19 -16.48 17.33
CA MET A 1 2.24 -15.04 17.00
C MET A 1 0.93 -14.62 16.37
N ASN A 2 0.28 -13.56 16.86
CA ASN A 2 -0.98 -13.11 16.28
C ASN A 2 -0.79 -11.80 15.53
N ILE A 3 -1.45 -11.69 14.38
CA ILE A 3 -1.36 -10.54 13.47
C ILE A 3 -2.72 -9.88 13.37
N LEU A 4 -2.80 -8.57 13.56
CA LEU A 4 -3.99 -7.77 13.33
C LEU A 4 -3.88 -7.05 11.98
N MET A 5 -4.84 -7.24 11.10
CA MET A 5 -4.95 -6.52 9.82
C MET A 5 -6.15 -5.59 9.85
N THR A 6 -5.93 -4.31 9.57
CA THR A 6 -7.00 -3.29 9.61
C THR A 6 -7.61 -3.04 8.23
N SER A 7 -8.87 -2.66 8.17
CA SER A 7 -9.62 -2.29 6.95
C SER A 7 -9.41 -3.27 5.79
N VAL A 8 -9.61 -4.55 6.08
CA VAL A 8 -9.24 -5.63 5.15
C VAL A 8 -10.05 -5.65 3.86
N SER A 9 -11.31 -5.18 3.88
CA SER A 9 -12.19 -5.04 2.71
C SER A 9 -12.20 -6.30 1.82
N ARG A 10 -11.63 -6.23 0.62
CA ARG A 10 -11.54 -7.34 -0.38
C ARG A 10 -10.16 -8.00 -0.43
N LYS A 11 -9.30 -7.79 0.57
CA LYS A 11 -7.90 -8.23 0.55
C LYS A 11 -7.72 -9.70 0.98
N VAL A 12 -8.58 -10.59 0.49
CA VAL A 12 -8.57 -12.03 0.79
C VAL A 12 -7.20 -12.66 0.55
N ALA A 13 -6.59 -12.36 -0.62
CA ALA A 13 -5.27 -12.91 -0.96
C ALA A 13 -4.18 -12.48 0.05
N LEU A 14 -4.27 -11.27 0.61
CA LEU A 14 -3.32 -10.79 1.61
C LEU A 14 -3.53 -11.48 2.97
N VAL A 15 -4.78 -11.64 3.40
CA VAL A 15 -5.12 -12.40 4.62
C VAL A 15 -4.58 -13.82 4.53
N ASN A 16 -4.85 -14.52 3.42
CA ASN A 16 -4.36 -15.89 3.19
C ASN A 16 -2.83 -15.96 3.14
N ALA A 17 -2.15 -14.96 2.56
CA ALA A 17 -0.70 -14.91 2.54
C ALA A 17 -0.10 -14.80 3.95
N PHE A 18 -0.71 -14.02 4.86
CA PHE A 18 -0.26 -13.95 6.26
C PHE A 18 -0.61 -15.22 7.06
N LYS A 19 -1.75 -15.86 6.80
CA LYS A 19 -2.05 -17.19 7.39
C LYS A 19 -0.99 -18.22 6.97
N GLN A 20 -0.63 -18.25 5.69
CA GLN A 20 0.44 -19.11 5.19
C GLN A 20 1.79 -18.79 5.87
N ALA A 21 2.15 -17.50 5.96
CA ALA A 21 3.40 -17.08 6.58
C ALA A 21 3.50 -17.50 8.07
N LEU A 22 2.39 -17.38 8.82
CA LEU A 22 2.32 -17.84 10.19
C LEU A 22 2.46 -19.37 10.29
N ALA A 23 1.74 -20.11 9.45
CA ALA A 23 1.80 -21.58 9.45
C ALA A 23 3.22 -22.10 9.14
N GLU A 24 3.97 -21.43 8.26
CA GLU A 24 5.34 -21.79 7.89
C GLU A 24 6.38 -21.45 8.96
N GLU A 25 6.18 -20.37 9.77
CA GLU A 25 7.24 -19.83 10.64
C GLU A 25 7.05 -20.07 12.12
N VAL A 26 5.81 -20.01 12.66
CA VAL A 26 5.61 -19.98 14.12
C VAL A 26 4.22 -20.44 14.58
N GLY A 27 3.26 -20.54 13.67
CA GLY A 27 1.84 -20.67 14.03
C GLY A 27 1.23 -19.38 14.57
N GLY A 28 -0.06 -19.45 14.92
CA GLY A 28 -0.83 -18.32 15.43
C GLY A 28 -2.02 -17.97 14.55
N GLN A 29 -2.57 -16.76 14.71
CA GLN A 29 -3.81 -16.36 14.08
C GLN A 29 -3.66 -15.03 13.31
N VAL A 30 -4.36 -14.92 12.18
CA VAL A 30 -4.63 -13.64 11.52
C VAL A 30 -5.99 -13.14 11.97
N ILE A 31 -5.99 -12.00 12.63
CA ILE A 31 -7.17 -11.29 13.09
C ILE A 31 -7.45 -10.17 12.11
N ALA A 32 -8.67 -10.08 11.61
CA ALA A 32 -9.06 -9.04 10.66
C ALA A 32 -10.11 -8.10 11.27
N ILE A 33 -9.95 -6.80 11.02
CA ILE A 33 -10.95 -5.81 11.42
C ILE A 33 -11.40 -4.95 10.25
N ASP A 34 -12.67 -4.58 10.27
CA ASP A 34 -13.28 -3.65 9.31
C ASP A 34 -14.47 -2.94 9.97
N ALA A 35 -14.91 -1.82 9.41
CA ALA A 35 -16.10 -1.11 9.87
C ALA A 35 -17.41 -1.76 9.35
N SER A 36 -17.32 -2.58 8.32
CA SER A 36 -18.46 -3.19 7.66
C SER A 36 -18.39 -4.72 7.69
N PRO A 37 -19.44 -5.42 8.15
CA PRO A 37 -19.51 -6.88 8.06
C PRO A 37 -19.59 -7.38 6.60
N ARG A 38 -19.76 -6.49 5.61
CA ARG A 38 -19.77 -6.82 4.18
C ARG A 38 -18.38 -6.87 3.56
N SER A 39 -17.33 -6.80 4.36
CA SER A 39 -15.94 -6.92 3.94
C SER A 39 -15.55 -8.38 3.80
N ALA A 40 -15.42 -8.88 2.55
CA ALA A 40 -15.22 -10.30 2.28
C ALA A 40 -14.02 -10.90 3.01
N ALA A 41 -12.92 -10.16 3.14
CA ALA A 41 -11.70 -10.65 3.78
C ALA A 41 -11.85 -10.97 5.29
N LEU A 42 -12.88 -10.46 5.96
CA LEU A 42 -13.20 -10.83 7.35
C LEU A 42 -13.46 -12.34 7.51
N TYR A 43 -14.13 -12.94 6.52
CA TYR A 43 -14.54 -14.34 6.53
C TYR A 43 -13.42 -15.34 6.21
N PHE A 44 -12.25 -14.84 5.79
CA PHE A 44 -11.05 -15.64 5.52
C PHE A 44 -10.02 -15.57 6.65
N ALA A 45 -10.19 -14.64 7.59
CA ALA A 45 -9.35 -14.55 8.77
C ALA A 45 -9.67 -15.65 9.79
N ASP A 46 -8.72 -15.92 10.69
CA ASP A 46 -8.96 -16.88 11.78
C ASP A 46 -9.90 -16.30 12.85
N LYS A 47 -9.90 -14.96 12.97
CA LYS A 47 -10.78 -14.19 13.83
C LYS A 47 -11.11 -12.85 13.20
N ALA A 48 -12.30 -12.34 13.42
CA ALA A 48 -12.75 -11.09 12.84
C ALA A 48 -13.56 -10.25 13.83
N TYR A 49 -13.41 -8.90 13.70
CA TYR A 49 -14.20 -7.96 14.47
C TYR A 49 -14.72 -6.82 13.62
N ILE A 50 -15.90 -6.31 13.96
CA ILE A 50 -16.40 -5.03 13.47
C ILE A 50 -16.00 -3.95 14.46
N VAL A 51 -15.36 -2.90 13.95
CA VAL A 51 -14.87 -1.76 14.74
C VAL A 51 -15.54 -0.45 14.29
N PRO A 52 -15.49 0.63 15.09
CA PRO A 52 -15.98 1.95 14.67
C PRO A 52 -15.41 2.42 13.32
N SER A 53 -16.22 3.14 12.55
CA SER A 53 -15.88 3.64 11.22
C SER A 53 -15.20 4.99 11.29
N GLY A 54 -14.13 5.14 11.95
CA GLY A 54 -13.40 6.40 12.08
C GLY A 54 -11.92 6.15 12.33
N LEU A 55 -11.15 7.19 12.41
CA LEU A 55 -9.77 7.18 12.91
C LEU A 55 -9.68 8.10 14.13
N ASP A 56 -10.64 7.94 15.02
CA ASP A 56 -10.83 8.68 16.26
C ASP A 56 -10.44 7.87 17.49
N GLN A 57 -10.78 8.38 18.66
CA GLN A 57 -10.47 7.74 19.93
C GLN A 57 -11.19 6.38 20.09
N ASP A 58 -12.44 6.27 19.65
CA ASP A 58 -13.21 5.03 19.78
C ASP A 58 -12.58 3.90 18.93
N PHE A 59 -12.11 4.24 17.71
CA PHE A 59 -11.36 3.30 16.88
C PHE A 59 -10.02 2.89 17.53
N LEU A 60 -9.28 3.86 18.08
CA LEU A 60 -8.02 3.59 18.76
C LEU A 60 -8.19 2.65 19.94
N GLU A 61 -9.20 2.88 20.77
CA GLU A 61 -9.51 2.06 21.93
C GLU A 61 -9.92 0.65 21.51
N ALA A 62 -10.76 0.52 20.47
CA ALA A 62 -11.12 -0.78 19.94
C ALA A 62 -9.90 -1.56 19.44
N VAL A 63 -9.01 -0.92 18.66
CA VAL A 63 -7.79 -1.56 18.14
C VAL A 63 -6.86 -1.97 19.29
N LYS A 64 -6.66 -1.12 20.29
CA LYS A 64 -5.84 -1.47 21.48
C LYS A 64 -6.44 -2.61 22.28
N GLY A 65 -7.75 -2.58 22.50
CA GLY A 65 -8.46 -3.62 23.21
C GLY A 65 -8.36 -4.99 22.52
N ILE A 66 -8.50 -5.01 21.18
CA ILE A 66 -8.29 -6.23 20.38
C ILE A 66 -6.85 -6.71 20.50
N CYS A 67 -5.87 -5.81 20.39
CA CYS A 67 -4.46 -6.17 20.52
C CYS A 67 -4.15 -6.84 21.87
N GLN A 68 -4.73 -6.35 22.96
CA GLN A 68 -4.57 -6.93 24.30
C GLN A 68 -5.33 -8.23 24.46
N LYS A 69 -6.62 -8.27 24.04
CA LYS A 69 -7.48 -9.46 24.13
C LYS A 69 -6.93 -10.67 23.41
N ASP A 70 -6.37 -10.44 22.24
CA ASP A 70 -5.92 -11.49 21.32
C ASP A 70 -4.40 -11.63 21.25
N ASP A 71 -3.67 -11.04 22.17
CA ASP A 71 -2.20 -11.10 22.26
C ASP A 71 -1.53 -10.85 20.89
N VAL A 72 -1.80 -9.69 20.28
CA VAL A 72 -1.29 -9.29 18.96
C VAL A 72 0.16 -8.81 19.08
N GLN A 73 1.04 -9.28 18.20
CA GLN A 73 2.43 -8.81 18.12
C GLN A 73 2.72 -7.97 16.87
N LEU A 74 1.89 -8.08 15.83
CA LEU A 74 2.06 -7.33 14.58
C LEU A 74 0.73 -6.73 14.14
N LEU A 75 0.72 -5.43 13.84
CA LEU A 75 -0.41 -4.72 13.25
C LEU A 75 -0.03 -4.26 11.84
N ILE A 76 -0.92 -4.52 10.87
CA ILE A 76 -0.72 -4.22 9.46
C ILE A 76 -1.84 -3.30 8.97
N PRO A 77 -1.58 -1.99 8.84
CA PRO A 77 -2.51 -1.08 8.17
C PRO A 77 -2.59 -1.42 6.69
N THR A 78 -3.81 -1.49 6.14
CA THR A 78 -3.99 -1.88 4.75
C THR A 78 -4.55 -0.77 3.86
N ARG A 79 -4.86 0.41 4.42
CA ARG A 79 -5.40 1.57 3.69
C ARG A 79 -4.51 2.79 3.89
N ASP A 80 -4.41 3.61 2.84
CA ASP A 80 -3.58 4.80 2.85
C ASP A 80 -4.03 5.81 3.93
N GLU A 81 -5.35 5.92 4.20
CA GLU A 81 -5.90 6.84 5.18
C GLU A 81 -5.48 6.51 6.62
N GLU A 82 -5.20 5.25 6.91
CA GLU A 82 -4.82 4.80 8.25
C GLU A 82 -3.34 5.05 8.56
N LEU A 83 -2.50 5.20 7.53
CA LEU A 83 -1.05 5.28 7.70
C LEU A 83 -0.63 6.50 8.56
N PRO A 84 -1.15 7.73 8.36
CA PRO A 84 -0.80 8.86 9.22
C PRO A 84 -1.21 8.65 10.68
N PHE A 85 -2.39 8.03 10.87
CA PHE A 85 -2.91 7.73 12.20
C PHE A 85 -1.98 6.75 12.94
N PHE A 86 -1.69 5.59 12.33
CA PHE A 86 -0.83 4.59 12.93
C PHE A 86 0.62 5.04 13.06
N ALA A 87 1.13 5.83 12.12
CA ALA A 87 2.47 6.40 12.22
C ALA A 87 2.60 7.36 13.42
N ALA A 88 1.56 8.13 13.74
CA ALA A 88 1.57 9.06 14.87
C ALA A 88 1.57 8.35 16.23
N ILE A 89 1.04 7.12 16.31
CA ILE A 89 0.84 6.39 17.57
C ILE A 89 1.70 5.14 17.70
N HIS A 90 2.59 4.82 16.73
CA HIS A 90 3.33 3.56 16.69
C HIS A 90 4.14 3.29 17.97
N GLU A 91 4.72 4.33 18.58
CA GLU A 91 5.47 4.18 19.85
C GLU A 91 4.56 3.75 21.01
N SER A 92 3.29 4.14 21.03
CA SER A 92 2.35 3.72 22.06
C SER A 92 2.00 2.22 21.95
N PHE A 93 1.96 1.68 20.73
CA PHE A 93 1.76 0.25 20.47
C PHE A 93 3.03 -0.56 20.77
N LYS A 94 4.18 -0.04 20.44
CA LYS A 94 5.47 -0.68 20.78
C LYS A 94 5.62 -0.90 22.28
N ARG A 95 5.15 0.05 23.12
CA ARG A 95 5.16 -0.10 24.59
C ARG A 95 4.30 -1.24 25.12
N ILE A 96 3.29 -1.67 24.35
CA ILE A 96 2.45 -2.84 24.68
C ILE A 96 2.84 -4.10 23.88
N GLY A 97 4.06 -4.12 23.29
CA GLY A 97 4.58 -5.27 22.55
C GLY A 97 4.08 -5.45 21.14
N VAL A 98 3.36 -4.47 20.57
CA VAL A 98 2.83 -4.52 19.21
C VAL A 98 3.68 -3.73 18.24
N THR A 99 4.25 -4.38 17.24
CA THR A 99 4.91 -3.73 16.10
C THR A 99 3.88 -3.32 15.07
N ILE A 100 3.87 -2.05 14.64
CA ILE A 100 3.05 -1.60 13.51
C ILE A 100 3.91 -1.51 12.26
N MET A 101 3.47 -2.13 11.16
CA MET A 101 4.14 -2.03 9.86
C MET A 101 3.79 -0.68 9.20
N VAL A 102 4.48 0.36 9.62
CA VAL A 102 4.31 1.72 9.09
C VAL A 102 5.64 2.47 9.18
N PRO A 103 6.02 3.28 8.18
CA PRO A 103 7.18 4.17 8.30
C PRO A 103 6.92 5.33 9.26
N GLU A 104 7.98 6.08 9.56
CA GLU A 104 7.91 7.30 10.35
C GLU A 104 6.90 8.33 9.80
N PRO A 105 6.27 9.16 10.66
CA PRO A 105 5.22 10.10 10.24
C PRO A 105 5.63 11.05 9.10
N GLY A 106 6.89 11.50 9.12
CA GLY A 106 7.43 12.36 8.07
C GLY A 106 7.50 11.68 6.70
N VAL A 107 7.82 10.39 6.67
CA VAL A 107 7.87 9.56 5.46
C VAL A 107 6.45 9.36 4.91
N VAL A 108 5.51 8.97 5.77
CA VAL A 108 4.10 8.80 5.39
C VAL A 108 3.54 10.10 4.79
N LYS A 109 3.81 11.24 5.44
CA LYS A 109 3.37 12.56 4.95
C LYS A 109 3.96 12.92 3.58
N THR A 110 5.20 12.55 3.33
CA THR A 110 5.85 12.76 2.02
C THR A 110 5.23 11.86 0.95
N CYS A 111 5.02 10.58 1.25
CA CYS A 111 4.45 9.63 0.30
C CYS A 111 3.00 9.94 -0.07
N GLN A 112 2.18 10.43 0.85
CA GLN A 112 0.76 10.69 0.61
C GLN A 112 0.48 12.00 -0.13
N ASP A 113 1.38 12.95 -0.06
CA ASP A 113 1.25 14.26 -0.70
C ASP A 113 2.08 14.27 -1.99
N LYS A 114 1.42 14.16 -3.16
CA LYS A 114 2.09 14.07 -4.45
C LYS A 114 3.03 15.24 -4.72
N ARG A 115 2.70 16.46 -4.26
CA ARG A 115 3.59 17.62 -4.43
C ARG A 115 4.84 17.49 -3.56
N LYS A 116 4.70 17.04 -2.31
CA LYS A 116 5.86 16.77 -1.44
C LYS A 116 6.73 15.66 -1.97
N PHE A 117 6.12 14.59 -2.50
CA PHE A 117 6.83 13.48 -3.11
C PHE A 117 7.63 13.95 -4.35
N ILE A 118 7.02 14.76 -5.23
CA ILE A 118 7.68 15.35 -6.40
C ILE A 118 8.89 16.20 -5.96
N TYR A 119 8.71 17.12 -5.00
CA TYR A 119 9.81 17.94 -4.49
C TYR A 119 10.91 17.10 -3.83
N PHE A 120 10.53 16.07 -3.10
CA PHE A 120 11.49 15.12 -2.53
C PHE A 120 12.31 14.45 -3.64
N CYS A 121 11.67 13.92 -4.65
CA CYS A 121 12.33 13.27 -5.79
C CYS A 121 13.32 14.22 -6.48
N ILE A 122 12.87 15.42 -6.86
CA ILE A 122 13.71 16.43 -7.51
C ILE A 122 14.93 16.77 -6.64
N LYS A 123 14.72 17.03 -5.35
CA LYS A 123 15.78 17.37 -4.39
C LYS A 123 16.84 16.28 -4.29
N HIS A 124 16.44 15.02 -4.43
CA HIS A 124 17.35 13.87 -4.31
C HIS A 124 17.81 13.30 -5.66
N GLY A 125 17.53 13.99 -6.78
CA GLY A 125 17.99 13.61 -8.11
C GLY A 125 17.18 12.49 -8.79
N PHE A 126 16.00 12.15 -8.26
CA PHE A 126 15.09 11.21 -8.91
C PHE A 126 14.22 11.90 -9.94
N ARG A 127 13.98 11.22 -11.05
CA ARG A 127 13.11 11.74 -12.11
C ARG A 127 11.64 11.51 -11.77
N VAL A 128 10.83 12.51 -12.09
CA VAL A 128 9.36 12.49 -12.01
C VAL A 128 8.80 13.07 -13.31
N PRO A 129 7.53 12.85 -13.64
CA PRO A 129 6.90 13.61 -14.72
C PRO A 129 7.07 15.11 -14.54
N ILE A 130 7.35 15.85 -15.62
CA ILE A 130 7.42 17.31 -15.58
C ILE A 130 6.13 17.82 -14.94
N THR A 131 6.27 18.66 -13.91
CA THR A 131 5.14 19.20 -13.15
C THR A 131 5.11 20.71 -13.33
N TYR A 132 3.99 21.22 -13.78
CA TYR A 132 3.77 22.64 -14.02
C TYR A 132 3.22 23.29 -12.72
N GLU A 133 3.82 24.39 -12.32
CA GLU A 133 3.39 25.11 -11.12
C GLU A 133 2.11 25.92 -11.35
N LYS A 134 1.93 26.41 -12.59
CA LYS A 134 0.78 27.19 -13.02
C LYS A 134 0.27 26.71 -14.37
N PRO A 135 -1.02 26.90 -14.68
CA PRO A 135 -1.57 26.57 -16.00
C PRO A 135 -0.85 27.25 -17.16
N GLU A 136 -0.40 28.49 -16.94
CA GLU A 136 0.32 29.29 -17.95
C GLU A 136 1.69 28.73 -18.30
N ASP A 137 2.27 27.87 -17.45
CA ASP A 137 3.54 27.22 -17.70
C ASP A 137 3.40 26.02 -18.67
N VAL A 138 2.16 25.63 -19.02
CA VAL A 138 1.89 24.52 -19.94
C VAL A 138 2.16 24.98 -21.37
N VAL A 139 3.25 24.48 -21.95
CA VAL A 139 3.67 24.84 -23.31
C VAL A 139 3.25 23.81 -24.36
N GLN A 140 2.83 22.63 -23.94
CA GLN A 140 2.48 21.53 -24.84
C GLN A 140 1.36 20.67 -24.27
N PHE A 141 0.42 20.26 -25.11
CA PHE A 141 -0.64 19.27 -24.82
C PHE A 141 -0.39 17.97 -25.58
N PRO A 142 -0.92 16.83 -25.12
CA PRO A 142 -1.76 16.70 -23.92
C PRO A 142 -0.98 16.80 -22.60
N VAL A 143 -1.67 17.24 -21.54
CA VAL A 143 -1.19 17.17 -20.17
C VAL A 143 -2.02 16.19 -19.34
N PHE A 144 -1.53 15.84 -18.16
CA PHE A 144 -2.22 15.00 -17.19
C PHE A 144 -2.54 15.80 -15.93
N ILE A 145 -3.79 15.84 -15.53
CA ILE A 145 -4.22 16.51 -14.29
C ILE A 145 -4.75 15.49 -13.29
N LYS A 146 -4.40 15.68 -12.03
CA LYS A 146 -4.86 14.84 -10.91
C LYS A 146 -4.91 15.62 -9.62
N GLU A 147 -5.76 15.18 -8.66
CA GLU A 147 -5.75 15.74 -7.32
C GLU A 147 -4.45 15.40 -6.58
N ARG A 148 -3.91 16.39 -5.83
CA ARG A 148 -2.71 16.27 -4.99
C ARG A 148 -2.83 15.15 -3.96
N MET A 149 -3.96 15.08 -3.24
CA MET A 149 -4.24 14.08 -2.20
C MET A 149 -5.14 12.94 -2.71
N GLY A 150 -5.35 12.82 -4.02
CA GLY A 150 -6.21 11.81 -4.63
C GLY A 150 -5.59 10.40 -4.62
N LYS A 151 -6.44 9.38 -4.71
CA LYS A 151 -6.07 7.96 -4.72
C LYS A 151 -6.98 7.13 -5.64
N GLY A 152 -6.50 5.93 -6.02
CA GLY A 152 -7.29 4.98 -6.80
C GLY A 152 -7.67 5.50 -8.19
N SER A 153 -6.83 6.33 -8.80
CA SER A 153 -7.06 6.96 -10.11
C SER A 153 -8.40 7.71 -10.23
N LYS A 154 -8.97 8.13 -9.10
CA LYS A 154 -10.13 9.03 -9.08
C LYS A 154 -9.67 10.44 -9.40
N TRP A 155 -10.50 11.18 -10.15
CA TRP A 155 -10.23 12.57 -10.51
C TRP A 155 -8.86 12.75 -11.19
N THR A 156 -8.58 11.87 -12.18
CA THR A 156 -7.39 11.94 -13.02
C THR A 156 -7.83 12.02 -14.48
N PHE A 157 -7.29 12.96 -15.24
CA PHE A 157 -7.71 13.22 -16.61
C PHE A 157 -6.50 13.50 -17.52
N ARG A 158 -6.59 12.98 -18.74
CA ARG A 158 -5.78 13.45 -19.86
C ARG A 158 -6.51 14.65 -20.47
N VAL A 159 -5.79 15.73 -20.70
CA VAL A 159 -6.31 17.04 -21.11
C VAL A 159 -5.68 17.42 -22.43
N GLU A 160 -6.49 17.71 -23.43
CA GLU A 160 -6.02 17.90 -24.81
C GLU A 160 -5.74 19.37 -25.16
N ASN A 161 -6.28 20.33 -24.40
CA ASN A 161 -6.14 21.76 -24.69
C ASN A 161 -6.36 22.64 -23.45
N ALA A 162 -6.06 23.94 -23.58
CA ALA A 162 -6.14 24.90 -22.47
C ALA A 162 -7.58 25.10 -21.95
N SER A 163 -8.59 25.13 -22.81
CA SER A 163 -9.96 25.31 -22.38
C SER A 163 -10.46 24.18 -21.50
N GLU A 164 -10.10 22.92 -21.85
CA GLU A 164 -10.40 21.74 -21.03
C GLU A 164 -9.66 21.78 -19.70
N LEU A 165 -8.40 22.28 -19.70
CA LEU A 165 -7.60 22.45 -18.48
C LEU A 165 -8.27 23.42 -17.52
N ASP A 166 -8.73 24.58 -18.02
CA ASP A 166 -9.40 25.59 -17.20
C ASP A 166 -10.71 25.07 -16.58
N ASP A 167 -11.51 24.32 -17.35
CA ASP A 167 -12.72 23.69 -16.86
C ASP A 167 -12.47 22.67 -15.73
N LEU A 168 -11.39 21.90 -15.82
CA LEU A 168 -11.02 20.91 -14.82
C LEU A 168 -10.42 21.58 -13.57
N LEU A 169 -9.61 22.62 -13.74
CA LEU A 169 -9.05 23.40 -12.63
C LEU A 169 -10.15 24.01 -11.74
N ALA A 170 -11.26 24.44 -12.35
CA ALA A 170 -12.41 24.96 -11.61
C ALA A 170 -13.14 23.91 -10.77
N ARG A 171 -12.99 22.62 -11.08
CA ARG A 171 -13.73 21.51 -10.45
C ARG A 171 -12.89 20.67 -9.48
N LEU A 172 -11.58 20.60 -9.71
CA LEU A 172 -10.68 19.76 -8.92
C LEU A 172 -10.17 20.50 -7.69
N LYS A 173 -10.02 19.76 -6.60
CA LYS A 173 -9.46 20.32 -5.36
C LYS A 173 -7.93 20.18 -5.36
N ASP A 174 -7.22 21.32 -5.33
CA ASP A 174 -5.75 21.39 -5.27
C ASP A 174 -5.08 20.46 -6.29
N PRO A 175 -5.33 20.65 -7.60
CA PRO A 175 -4.82 19.78 -8.64
C PRO A 175 -3.31 19.94 -8.88
N ILE A 176 -2.71 18.88 -9.44
CA ILE A 176 -1.35 18.87 -9.99
C ILE A 176 -1.45 18.69 -11.49
N ILE A 177 -0.77 19.54 -12.25
CA ILE A 177 -0.67 19.46 -13.70
C ILE A 177 0.68 18.86 -14.04
N GLN A 178 0.71 17.82 -14.87
CA GLN A 178 1.93 17.14 -15.29
C GLN A 178 1.95 16.90 -16.80
N GLU A 179 3.15 16.67 -17.36
CA GLU A 179 3.25 16.12 -18.71
C GLU A 179 2.44 14.83 -18.83
N TYR A 180 1.80 14.61 -19.96
CA TYR A 180 1.19 13.33 -20.26
C TYR A 180 2.24 12.36 -20.82
N ILE A 181 2.45 11.26 -20.12
CA ILE A 181 3.40 10.23 -20.53
C ILE A 181 2.65 9.02 -21.04
N GLN A 182 2.90 8.64 -22.29
CA GLN A 182 2.43 7.41 -22.90
C GLN A 182 3.56 6.39 -22.93
N ALA A 183 3.73 5.65 -21.84
CA ALA A 183 4.80 4.66 -21.68
C ALA A 183 4.33 3.51 -20.78
N PRO A 184 5.04 2.36 -20.79
CA PRO A 184 4.76 1.27 -19.86
C PRO A 184 4.83 1.76 -18.40
N GLU A 185 3.75 1.46 -17.65
CA GLU A 185 3.66 1.75 -16.21
C GLU A 185 4.01 0.50 -15.40
N TYR A 186 4.81 0.70 -14.38
CA TYR A 186 5.22 -0.33 -13.45
C TYR A 186 4.72 -0.03 -12.03
N THR A 187 4.30 -1.08 -11.35
CA THR A 187 4.19 -1.09 -9.90
C THR A 187 5.32 -1.94 -9.34
N ILE A 188 6.04 -1.41 -8.37
CA ILE A 188 7.19 -2.07 -7.75
C ILE A 188 6.80 -2.43 -6.33
N ASP A 189 6.75 -3.74 -6.01
CA ASP A 189 6.64 -4.19 -4.64
C ASP A 189 8.05 -4.23 -4.04
N LEU A 190 8.30 -3.33 -3.11
CA LEU A 190 9.56 -3.22 -2.39
C LEU A 190 9.35 -3.57 -0.92
N PHE A 191 10.24 -4.38 -0.37
CA PHE A 191 10.24 -4.72 1.05
C PHE A 191 11.58 -4.35 1.68
N ALA A 192 11.53 -3.58 2.76
CA ALA A 192 12.68 -3.21 3.56
C ALA A 192 12.46 -3.65 5.02
N ASP A 193 13.54 -3.96 5.73
CA ASP A 193 13.47 -4.23 7.15
C ASP A 193 13.25 -2.95 7.97
N PHE A 194 13.15 -3.08 9.29
CA PHE A 194 12.93 -1.93 10.18
C PHE A 194 14.16 -1.02 10.34
N SER A 195 15.32 -1.40 9.81
CA SER A 195 16.51 -0.54 9.70
C SER A 195 16.54 0.26 8.39
N GLY A 196 15.65 -0.07 7.43
CA GLY A 196 15.63 0.49 6.08
C GLY A 196 16.49 -0.27 5.08
N GLN A 197 17.06 -1.43 5.44
CA GLN A 197 17.75 -2.30 4.50
C GLN A 197 16.74 -2.93 3.54
N VAL A 198 16.91 -2.70 2.23
CA VAL A 198 16.04 -3.30 1.21
C VAL A 198 16.33 -4.79 1.06
N LEU A 199 15.31 -5.61 1.22
CA LEU A 199 15.38 -7.07 1.19
C LEU A 199 14.81 -7.67 -0.08
N SER A 200 13.82 -7.03 -0.71
CA SER A 200 13.19 -7.51 -1.94
C SER A 200 12.67 -6.36 -2.77
N VAL A 201 12.80 -6.47 -4.10
CA VAL A 201 12.26 -5.52 -5.08
C VAL A 201 11.75 -6.28 -6.28
N VAL A 202 10.45 -6.16 -6.57
CA VAL A 202 9.80 -6.84 -7.70
C VAL A 202 9.03 -5.84 -8.56
N PRO A 203 9.59 -5.36 -9.66
CA PRO A 203 8.85 -4.59 -10.65
C PRO A 203 7.79 -5.46 -11.33
N ARG A 204 6.60 -4.93 -11.45
CA ARG A 204 5.45 -5.54 -12.13
C ARG A 204 4.92 -4.57 -13.18
N GLU A 205 4.98 -4.95 -14.44
CA GLU A 205 4.37 -4.19 -15.52
C GLU A 205 2.85 -4.29 -15.44
N ARG A 206 2.15 -3.17 -15.60
CA ARG A 206 0.69 -3.06 -15.55
C ARG A 206 0.13 -3.20 -16.96
N LEU A 207 -0.27 -4.41 -17.34
CA LEU A 207 -0.74 -4.72 -18.71
C LEU A 207 -2.21 -4.37 -18.92
N TYR A 208 -3.05 -4.53 -17.90
CA TYR A 208 -4.44 -4.11 -17.91
C TYR A 208 -4.84 -3.58 -16.54
N ILE A 209 -5.40 -2.37 -16.54
CA ILE A 209 -5.80 -1.64 -15.33
C ILE A 209 -7.31 -1.48 -15.33
N PHE A 210 -7.95 -1.82 -14.21
CA PHE A 210 -9.37 -1.59 -13.98
C PHE A 210 -9.58 -1.00 -12.59
N GLY A 211 -10.30 0.13 -12.51
CA GLY A 211 -10.54 0.82 -11.24
C GLY A 211 -9.27 1.23 -10.48
N GLY A 212 -8.19 1.56 -11.19
CA GLY A 212 -6.89 1.91 -10.60
C GLY A 212 -6.05 0.70 -10.15
N GLU A 213 -6.60 -0.52 -10.21
CA GLU A 213 -5.88 -1.75 -9.84
C GLU A 213 -5.36 -2.51 -11.07
N SER A 214 -4.22 -3.16 -10.94
CA SER A 214 -3.68 -4.04 -11.97
C SER A 214 -4.45 -5.37 -11.98
N PHE A 215 -5.22 -5.61 -13.06
CA PHE A 215 -5.94 -6.86 -13.30
C PHE A 215 -5.10 -7.88 -14.05
N ILE A 216 -4.32 -7.43 -15.03
CA ILE A 216 -3.30 -8.24 -15.68
C ILE A 216 -1.97 -7.54 -15.47
N GLY A 217 -1.02 -8.28 -14.97
CA GLY A 217 0.35 -7.79 -14.77
C GLY A 217 1.36 -8.91 -14.93
N ARG A 218 2.59 -8.54 -15.16
CA ARG A 218 3.71 -9.50 -15.21
C ARG A 218 4.93 -8.95 -14.49
N THR A 219 5.69 -9.81 -13.87
CA THR A 219 6.98 -9.46 -13.27
C THR A 219 8.00 -9.11 -14.34
N SER A 220 8.95 -8.24 -14.00
CA SER A 220 10.01 -7.80 -14.90
C SER A 220 11.33 -7.62 -14.15
N LYS A 221 12.41 -8.23 -14.65
CA LYS A 221 13.77 -8.06 -14.13
C LYS A 221 14.50 -6.88 -14.80
N LYS A 222 13.80 -5.75 -15.02
CA LYS A 222 14.48 -4.51 -15.41
C LYS A 222 15.33 -4.01 -14.26
N TRP A 223 16.63 -4.17 -14.37
CA TRP A 223 17.58 -3.83 -13.31
C TRP A 223 17.64 -2.33 -13.01
N GLU A 224 17.43 -1.49 -13.99
CA GLU A 224 17.36 -0.04 -13.83
C GLU A 224 16.23 0.36 -12.89
N ILE A 225 15.03 -0.25 -13.04
CA ILE A 225 13.89 -0.02 -12.16
C ILE A 225 14.20 -0.53 -10.75
N ILE A 226 14.82 -1.71 -10.63
CA ILE A 226 15.20 -2.31 -9.34
C ILE A 226 16.17 -1.39 -8.60
N GLN A 227 17.23 -0.94 -9.27
CA GLN A 227 18.28 -0.11 -8.67
C GLN A 227 17.76 1.27 -8.25
N GLU A 228 17.01 1.96 -9.12
CA GLU A 228 16.45 3.28 -8.79
C GLU A 228 15.40 3.17 -7.68
N ALA A 229 14.58 2.11 -7.64
CA ALA A 229 13.63 1.88 -6.56
C ALA A 229 14.32 1.62 -5.20
N MET A 230 15.45 0.90 -5.19
CA MET A 230 16.26 0.71 -3.98
C MET A 230 16.82 2.04 -3.47
N GLN A 231 17.37 2.86 -4.36
CA GLN A 231 17.90 4.18 -4.01
C GLN A 231 16.81 5.10 -3.46
N LEU A 232 15.62 5.13 -4.10
CA LEU A 232 14.47 5.89 -3.63
C LEU A 232 14.02 5.43 -2.24
N ALA A 233 13.95 4.12 -2.02
CA ALA A 233 13.54 3.55 -0.73
C ALA A 233 14.52 3.91 0.40
N GLN A 234 15.82 3.89 0.13
CA GLN A 234 16.86 4.30 1.07
C GLN A 234 16.78 5.80 1.38
N ALA A 235 16.62 6.65 0.35
CA ALA A 235 16.48 8.09 0.53
C ALA A 235 15.24 8.47 1.34
N LEU A 236 14.09 7.80 1.10
CA LEU A 236 12.85 7.97 1.84
C LEU A 236 12.87 7.30 3.23
N ARG A 237 13.81 6.39 3.51
CA ARG A 237 13.83 5.54 4.71
C ARG A 237 12.56 4.69 4.83
N LEU A 238 12.17 4.04 3.75
CA LEU A 238 11.01 3.15 3.73
C LEU A 238 11.29 1.91 4.59
N VAL A 239 10.26 1.45 5.29
CA VAL A 239 10.26 0.20 6.06
C VAL A 239 9.05 -0.65 5.71
N GLY A 240 9.12 -1.95 5.96
CA GLY A 240 8.04 -2.88 5.64
C GLY A 240 7.79 -3.00 4.14
N HIS A 241 6.55 -3.32 3.77
CA HIS A 241 6.15 -3.45 2.37
C HIS A 241 5.66 -2.11 1.81
N ASN A 242 6.17 -1.77 0.63
CA ASN A 242 5.88 -0.53 -0.05
C ASN A 242 5.49 -0.80 -1.51
N THR A 243 4.55 -0.04 -2.02
CA THR A 243 4.09 -0.09 -3.41
C THR A 243 4.50 1.21 -4.10
N ILE A 244 5.52 1.14 -4.96
CA ILE A 244 6.05 2.28 -5.71
C ILE A 244 5.51 2.20 -7.13
N GLN A 245 5.12 3.33 -7.73
CA GLN A 245 4.71 3.40 -9.14
C GLN A 245 5.66 4.27 -9.93
N CYS A 246 5.97 3.84 -11.16
CA CYS A 246 6.79 4.59 -12.10
C CYS A 246 6.40 4.31 -13.55
N PHE A 247 6.76 5.23 -14.44
CA PHE A 247 6.86 4.99 -15.87
C PHE A 247 8.27 4.51 -16.24
N TRP A 248 8.33 3.64 -17.26
CA TRP A 248 9.55 3.36 -17.99
C TRP A 248 9.48 4.11 -19.33
N HIS A 249 10.15 5.26 -19.40
CA HIS A 249 10.06 6.18 -20.53
C HIS A 249 11.45 6.59 -20.97
N GLU A 250 11.76 6.43 -22.28
CA GLU A 250 13.08 6.78 -22.86
C GLU A 250 14.26 6.16 -22.08
N GLU A 251 14.14 4.86 -21.76
CA GLU A 251 15.12 4.10 -20.97
C GLU A 251 15.39 4.66 -19.56
N GLN A 252 14.45 5.43 -19.02
CA GLN A 252 14.55 6.06 -17.70
C GLN A 252 13.34 5.75 -16.84
N VAL A 253 13.56 5.73 -15.54
CA VAL A 253 12.50 5.63 -14.54
C VAL A 253 11.99 7.03 -14.22
N LYS A 254 10.68 7.25 -14.33
CA LYS A 254 10.01 8.45 -13.80
C LYS A 254 9.03 8.04 -12.72
N PHE A 255 9.32 8.36 -11.47
CA PHE A 255 8.48 7.98 -10.33
C PHE A 255 7.17 8.76 -10.28
N ILE A 256 6.08 8.07 -9.95
CA ILE A 256 4.72 8.62 -9.91
C ILE A 256 4.27 8.85 -8.48
N GLU A 257 4.38 7.81 -7.63
CA GLU A 257 3.95 7.82 -6.23
C GLU A 257 4.53 6.64 -5.45
N VAL A 258 4.49 6.75 -4.12
CA VAL A 258 4.80 5.66 -3.18
C VAL A 258 3.64 5.50 -2.21
N ASN A 259 3.15 4.27 -2.07
CA ASN A 259 2.15 3.88 -1.09
C ASN A 259 2.82 2.93 -0.09
N PRO A 260 3.16 3.35 1.14
CA PRO A 260 3.92 2.53 2.09
C PRO A 260 3.03 1.51 2.80
N ARG A 261 2.49 0.60 2.02
CA ARG A 261 1.63 -0.53 2.42
C ARG A 261 1.57 -1.57 1.32
N TYR A 262 0.95 -2.72 1.60
CA TYR A 262 0.69 -3.74 0.60
C TYR A 262 -0.24 -3.25 -0.51
N GLY A 263 0.16 -3.40 -1.76
CA GLY A 263 -0.64 -3.11 -2.94
C GLY A 263 -1.66 -4.22 -3.24
N GLY A 264 -2.75 -3.88 -3.94
CA GLY A 264 -3.81 -4.84 -4.27
C GLY A 264 -3.37 -6.01 -5.17
N ALA A 265 -2.24 -5.90 -5.86
CA ALA A 265 -1.68 -6.94 -6.73
C ALA A 265 -0.32 -7.48 -6.21
N ALA A 266 0.03 -7.26 -4.94
CA ALA A 266 1.28 -7.75 -4.33
C ALA A 266 1.38 -9.29 -4.34
N ASN A 267 0.25 -9.99 -4.42
CA ASN A 267 0.20 -11.45 -4.57
C ASN A 267 0.96 -11.97 -5.80
N LEU A 268 1.12 -11.18 -6.87
CA LEU A 268 1.98 -11.56 -7.99
C LEU A 268 3.45 -11.66 -7.56
N SER A 269 3.94 -10.70 -6.77
CA SER A 269 5.30 -10.74 -6.23
C SER A 269 5.49 -11.95 -5.30
N PHE A 270 4.48 -12.25 -4.47
CA PHE A 270 4.52 -13.43 -3.60
C PHE A 270 4.62 -14.73 -4.40
N ALA A 271 3.76 -14.90 -5.40
CA ALA A 271 3.74 -16.08 -6.27
C ALA A 271 5.01 -16.21 -7.15
N SER A 272 5.68 -15.08 -7.43
CA SER A 272 6.93 -15.09 -8.19
C SER A 272 8.16 -15.52 -7.36
N GLY A 273 8.04 -15.60 -6.03
CA GLY A 273 9.11 -16.03 -5.11
C GLY A 273 9.50 -15.00 -4.06
N ALA A 274 9.01 -13.76 -4.15
CA ALA A 274 9.27 -12.70 -3.17
C ALA A 274 8.15 -12.66 -2.11
N PHE A 275 8.10 -13.68 -1.25
CA PHE A 275 7.03 -13.85 -0.26
C PHE A 275 7.27 -12.96 0.98
N THR A 276 7.03 -11.66 0.83
CA THR A 276 7.28 -10.63 1.85
C THR A 276 6.43 -10.77 3.13
N PRO A 277 5.22 -11.39 3.15
CA PRO A 277 4.53 -11.71 4.40
C PRO A 277 5.39 -12.55 5.35
N ARG A 278 6.06 -13.61 4.84
CA ARG A 278 6.97 -14.42 5.64
C ARG A 278 8.20 -13.65 6.10
N MET A 279 8.75 -12.79 5.24
CA MET A 279 9.88 -11.93 5.64
C MET A 279 9.50 -11.05 6.81
N LEU A 280 8.31 -10.41 6.78
CA LEU A 280 7.83 -9.56 7.86
C LEU A 280 7.61 -10.34 9.17
N VAL A 281 6.99 -11.51 9.10
CA VAL A 281 6.82 -12.41 10.26
C VAL A 281 8.18 -12.74 10.88
N ARG A 282 9.17 -13.13 10.06
CA ARG A 282 10.53 -13.44 10.52
C ARG A 282 11.20 -12.24 11.23
N LEU A 283 11.07 -11.03 10.65
CA LEU A 283 11.63 -9.82 11.26
C LEU A 283 11.02 -9.54 12.63
N VAL A 284 9.71 -9.67 12.79
CA VAL A 284 9.02 -9.45 14.08
C VAL A 284 9.43 -10.52 15.11
N LEU A 285 9.73 -11.74 14.66
CA LEU A 285 10.28 -12.82 15.51
C LEU A 285 11.78 -12.63 15.85
N GLY A 286 12.41 -11.54 15.40
CA GLY A 286 13.84 -11.30 15.58
C GLY A 286 14.74 -12.23 14.75
N LYS A 287 14.20 -12.94 13.76
CA LYS A 287 14.96 -13.81 12.87
C LYS A 287 15.62 -13.00 11.76
N LYS A 288 16.85 -13.35 11.39
CA LYS A 288 17.54 -12.76 10.24
C LYS A 288 16.82 -13.08 8.94
N VAL A 289 16.68 -12.10 8.05
CA VAL A 289 16.17 -12.24 6.69
C VAL A 289 17.24 -11.76 5.72
N GLU A 290 17.67 -12.63 4.82
CA GLU A 290 18.67 -12.27 3.82
C GLU A 290 18.01 -11.55 2.64
N PRO A 291 18.66 -10.56 2.04
CA PRO A 291 18.19 -9.93 0.82
C PRO A 291 18.05 -10.93 -0.34
N CYS A 292 16.97 -10.82 -1.09
CA CYS A 292 16.70 -11.66 -2.26
C CYS A 292 16.45 -10.83 -3.53
N ILE A 293 17.25 -9.78 -3.72
CA ILE A 293 17.12 -8.86 -4.86
C ILE A 293 17.31 -9.63 -6.18
N GLY A 294 16.33 -9.50 -7.09
CA GLY A 294 16.33 -10.20 -8.37
C GLY A 294 16.04 -11.71 -8.31
N GLN A 295 15.83 -12.27 -7.13
CA GLN A 295 15.54 -13.70 -6.93
C GLN A 295 14.03 -13.98 -7.01
N PHE A 296 13.42 -13.63 -8.14
CA PHE A 296 12.00 -13.90 -8.42
C PHE A 296 11.85 -14.38 -9.86
N LYS A 297 10.73 -15.03 -10.18
CA LYS A 297 10.41 -15.45 -11.54
C LYS A 297 10.18 -14.23 -12.43
N ASP A 298 10.95 -14.11 -13.51
CA ASP A 298 10.75 -13.09 -14.53
C ASP A 298 9.62 -13.45 -15.47
N ARG A 299 8.93 -12.44 -16.03
CA ARG A 299 7.80 -12.61 -16.97
C ARG A 299 6.72 -13.56 -16.43
N TYR A 300 6.53 -13.56 -15.12
CA TYR A 300 5.48 -14.34 -14.48
C TYR A 300 4.19 -13.52 -14.47
N TYR A 301 3.10 -14.09 -14.96
CA TYR A 301 1.85 -13.36 -15.17
C TYR A 301 0.87 -13.58 -14.03
N MET A 302 0.15 -12.51 -13.68
CA MET A 302 -1.08 -12.54 -12.90
C MET A 302 -2.25 -12.23 -13.81
N LEU A 303 -3.22 -13.12 -13.84
CA LEU A 303 -4.53 -12.91 -14.44
C LEU A 303 -5.53 -12.89 -13.29
N ARG A 304 -6.09 -11.72 -12.98
CA ARG A 304 -7.07 -11.59 -11.90
C ARG A 304 -8.44 -11.98 -12.39
N TYR A 305 -9.14 -12.77 -11.61
CA TYR A 305 -10.55 -13.08 -11.77
C TYR A 305 -11.29 -12.77 -10.47
N THR A 306 -12.60 -12.70 -10.52
CA THR A 306 -13.46 -12.52 -9.35
C THR A 306 -14.06 -13.85 -8.94
N GLU A 307 -14.19 -14.05 -7.64
CA GLU A 307 -14.86 -15.19 -7.02
C GLU A 307 -15.90 -14.66 -6.04
N ASP A 308 -17.07 -15.29 -5.99
CA ASP A 308 -18.17 -14.88 -5.14
C ASP A 308 -18.10 -15.62 -3.81
N LEU A 309 -18.35 -14.89 -2.72
CA LEU A 309 -18.52 -15.45 -1.38
C LEU A 309 -20.00 -15.38 -1.00
N PHE A 310 -20.60 -16.54 -0.70
CA PHE A 310 -21.99 -16.64 -0.26
C PHE A 310 -22.01 -16.83 1.26
N ILE A 311 -22.71 -15.93 1.98
CA ILE A 311 -22.88 -15.95 3.42
C ILE A 311 -24.32 -15.62 3.77
N SER A 312 -24.86 -16.25 4.79
CA SER A 312 -26.17 -15.94 5.33
C SER A 312 -26.15 -14.67 6.19
N GLU A 313 -27.30 -14.06 6.38
CA GLU A 313 -27.44 -12.94 7.33
C GLU A 313 -27.06 -13.35 8.77
N GLN A 314 -27.29 -14.62 9.12
CA GLN A 314 -26.92 -15.14 10.43
C GLN A 314 -25.41 -15.19 10.63
N GLU A 315 -24.65 -15.70 9.65
CA GLU A 315 -23.19 -15.69 9.69
C GLU A 315 -22.64 -14.26 9.73
N MET A 316 -23.24 -13.34 8.97
CA MET A 316 -22.84 -11.93 9.01
C MET A 316 -23.03 -11.31 10.40
N LYS A 317 -24.11 -11.68 11.12
CA LYS A 317 -24.38 -11.21 12.48
C LYS A 317 -23.50 -11.85 13.55
N GLN A 318 -22.82 -12.97 13.24
CA GLN A 318 -21.93 -13.66 14.18
C GLN A 318 -20.57 -12.99 14.33
N ILE A 319 -20.18 -12.11 13.40
CA ILE A 319 -18.93 -11.36 13.57
C ILE A 319 -19.06 -10.43 14.76
N GLU A 320 -18.18 -10.62 15.73
CA GLU A 320 -18.18 -9.86 16.99
C GLU A 320 -18.01 -8.36 16.72
N ARG A 321 -18.89 -7.55 17.32
CA ARG A 321 -18.72 -6.09 17.38
C ARG A 321 -17.88 -5.76 18.60
N PHE A 322 -16.70 -5.22 18.36
CA PHE A 322 -15.83 -4.82 19.46
C PHE A 322 -16.22 -3.41 19.91
N HIS A 323 -16.93 -3.35 21.06
CA HIS A 323 -17.16 -2.14 21.80
C HIS A 323 -16.44 -2.31 23.15
N GLN A 324 -15.60 -1.34 23.54
CA GLN A 324 -15.22 -1.29 24.94
C GLN A 324 -16.48 -0.95 25.74
N ASP A 325 -16.83 -1.81 26.68
CA ASP A 325 -17.80 -1.44 27.70
C ASP A 325 -17.24 -0.19 28.40
N ARG A 326 -17.85 0.95 28.13
CA ARG A 326 -17.60 2.15 28.95
C ARG A 326 -18.06 1.77 30.33
N ALA A 327 -17.11 1.43 31.22
CA ALA A 327 -17.39 1.32 32.64
C ALA A 327 -18.05 2.65 33.06
N LEU A 328 -19.34 2.57 33.42
CA LEU A 328 -20.13 3.67 33.96
C LEU A 328 -19.52 4.15 35.27
#